data_af74a5ea5c85d26b96f5f387c53ecb69
#
_entry.id   af74a5ea5c85d26b96f5f387c53ecb69
#
_cell.length_a   1.000
_cell.length_b   1.000
_cell.length_c   1.000
_cell.angle_alpha   90.00
_cell.angle_beta   90.00
_cell.angle_gamma   90.00
#
_symmetry.space_group_name_H-M   'P 1'
#
loop_
_entity.id
_entity.type
_entity.pdbx_description
1 polymer ?
#
loop_
_entity_poly.entity_id
_entity_poly.type
_entity_poly.pdbx_seq_one_letter_code
_entity_poly.pdbx_strand_id
1 'polypeptide(L)'
;MGILRLLCEGMGLRPDYLEGDISGGRVALDINSYPPCPDPSRTLGLPPHCDRDLITILLPGAVPGLEVAYRGDWIKVQPVPNSFVVNFGLQLEVRDDRIFRLLRIVLSCCSGPHSARRL
;
A
#
# COMPACT_ATOMS: atom_id res chain seq x y z
N MET A 1 19.84 -8.15 0.74
CA MET A 1 19.59 -7.04 -0.20
C MET A 1 18.30 -6.37 0.21
N GLY A 2 18.31 -5.09 0.53
CA GLY A 2 17.13 -4.40 1.06
C GLY A 2 16.18 -3.95 -0.05
N ILE A 3 14.88 -3.78 0.28
CA ILE A 3 13.84 -3.32 -0.66
C ILE A 3 14.22 -1.98 -1.30
N LEU A 4 14.82 -1.06 -0.53
CA LEU A 4 15.25 0.24 -1.05
C LEU A 4 16.32 0.12 -2.15
N ARG A 5 17.24 -0.83 -2.05
CA ARG A 5 18.23 -1.08 -3.11
C ARG A 5 17.59 -1.59 -4.38
N LEU A 6 16.66 -2.55 -4.27
CA LEU A 6 15.91 -3.04 -5.42
C LEU A 6 15.12 -1.93 -6.10
N LEU A 7 14.55 -1.02 -5.31
CA LEU A 7 13.87 0.16 -5.85
C LEU A 7 14.82 1.08 -6.60
N CYS A 8 15.97 1.39 -6.02
CA CYS A 8 16.98 2.21 -6.67
C CYS A 8 17.42 1.61 -8.00
N GLU A 9 17.71 0.31 -8.03
CA GLU A 9 18.08 -0.41 -9.24
C GLU A 9 16.96 -0.36 -10.29
N GLY A 10 15.71 -0.59 -9.89
CA GLY A 10 14.54 -0.50 -10.78
C GLY A 10 14.32 0.91 -11.36
N MET A 11 14.73 1.94 -10.65
CA MET A 11 14.68 3.34 -11.09
C MET A 11 15.91 3.77 -11.89
N GLY A 12 16.88 2.88 -12.11
CA GLY A 12 18.15 3.22 -12.76
C GLY A 12 19.05 4.13 -11.92
N LEU A 13 18.86 4.12 -10.61
CA LEU A 13 19.67 4.85 -9.64
C LEU A 13 20.76 3.95 -9.07
N ARG A 14 21.81 4.55 -8.50
CA ARG A 14 22.80 3.78 -7.74
C ARG A 14 22.13 3.10 -6.54
N PRO A 15 22.53 1.88 -6.16
CA PRO A 15 21.84 1.07 -5.15
C PRO A 15 21.72 1.73 -3.77
N ASP A 16 22.63 2.61 -3.43
CA ASP A 16 22.71 3.33 -2.14
C ASP A 16 22.07 4.73 -2.17
N TYR A 17 21.42 5.10 -3.27
CA TYR A 17 20.88 6.45 -3.46
C TYR A 17 19.90 6.88 -2.36
N LEU A 18 19.11 5.94 -1.84
CA LEU A 18 18.15 6.17 -0.75
C LEU A 18 18.71 5.79 0.63
N GLU A 19 19.96 5.37 0.74
CA GLU A 19 20.55 4.94 2.00
C GLU A 19 21.20 6.08 2.82
N GLY A 20 21.32 7.28 2.34
CA GLY A 20 21.92 8.39 3.06
C GLY A 20 21.02 8.92 4.18
N ASP A 21 20.35 10.03 3.91
CA ASP A 21 19.51 10.76 4.87
C ASP A 21 18.28 9.98 5.35
N ILE A 22 17.94 8.86 4.71
CA ILE A 22 16.73 8.08 4.97
C ILE A 22 17.02 6.81 5.78
N SER A 23 18.24 6.28 5.75
CA SER A 23 18.59 5.01 6.42
C SER A 23 18.52 5.07 7.95
N GLY A 24 18.60 6.25 8.54
CA GLY A 24 18.37 6.49 9.96
C GLY A 24 16.96 6.95 10.29
N GLY A 25 16.04 6.78 9.36
CA GLY A 25 14.67 7.28 9.44
C GLY A 25 13.82 6.56 10.48
N ARG A 26 12.67 7.16 10.76
CA ARG A 26 11.68 6.62 11.67
C ARG A 26 11.01 5.39 11.06
N VAL A 27 10.94 4.31 11.82
CA VAL A 27 10.12 3.13 11.53
C VAL A 27 8.92 3.14 12.46
N ALA A 28 7.72 3.08 11.91
CA ALA A 28 6.48 2.91 12.65
C ALA A 28 5.94 1.49 12.39
N LEU A 29 5.34 0.90 13.40
CA LEU A 29 4.60 -0.37 13.29
C LEU A 29 3.15 -0.10 13.69
N ASP A 30 2.25 -0.27 12.74
CA ASP A 30 0.81 -0.15 12.96
C ASP A 30 0.17 -1.53 12.85
N ILE A 31 -0.68 -1.87 13.83
CA ILE A 31 -1.44 -3.12 13.84
C ILE A 31 -2.92 -2.77 13.69
N ASN A 32 -3.49 -3.10 12.55
CA ASN A 32 -4.89 -2.85 12.25
C ASN A 32 -5.71 -4.12 12.45
N SER A 33 -6.77 -4.03 13.25
CA SER A 33 -7.73 -5.11 13.46
C SER A 33 -9.08 -4.70 12.89
N TYR A 34 -9.63 -5.54 12.04
CA TYR A 34 -10.93 -5.34 11.39
C TYR A 34 -11.89 -6.44 11.86
N PRO A 35 -12.74 -6.17 12.88
CA PRO A 35 -13.71 -7.15 13.35
C PRO A 35 -14.77 -7.43 12.27
N PRO A 36 -15.47 -8.57 12.34
CA PRO A 36 -16.60 -8.87 11.49
C PRO A 36 -17.61 -7.72 11.49
N CYS A 37 -18.04 -7.29 10.31
CA CYS A 37 -18.97 -6.20 10.13
C CYS A 37 -20.36 -6.75 9.77
N PRO A 38 -21.43 -6.43 10.52
CA PRO A 38 -22.78 -6.92 10.23
C PRO A 38 -23.32 -6.42 8.88
N ASP A 39 -22.94 -5.22 8.46
CA ASP A 39 -23.36 -4.65 7.17
C ASP A 39 -22.16 -3.99 6.45
N PRO A 40 -21.42 -4.80 5.67
CA PRO A 40 -20.26 -4.29 4.93
C PRO A 40 -20.60 -3.25 3.85
N SER A 41 -21.87 -3.16 3.45
CA SER A 41 -22.31 -2.20 2.42
C SER A 41 -22.29 -0.75 2.92
N ARG A 42 -22.26 -0.56 4.23
CA ARG A 42 -22.32 0.74 4.90
C ARG A 42 -21.03 1.18 5.57
N THR A 43 -20.00 0.34 5.52
CA THR A 43 -18.78 0.56 6.29
C THR A 43 -17.54 0.32 5.43
N LEU A 44 -16.60 1.25 5.50
CA LEU A 44 -15.24 1.05 4.99
C LEU A 44 -14.33 0.73 6.17
N GLY A 45 -13.43 -0.22 6.00
CA GLY A 45 -12.40 -0.51 7.01
C GLY A 45 -11.43 0.65 7.15
N LEU A 46 -10.98 1.18 6.02
CA LEU A 46 -10.15 2.37 5.93
C LEU A 46 -10.52 3.12 4.64
N PRO A 47 -10.79 4.42 4.70
CA PRO A 47 -11.14 5.19 3.51
C PRO A 47 -9.98 5.30 2.51
N PRO A 48 -10.28 5.65 1.24
CA PRO A 48 -9.26 5.88 0.24
C PRO A 48 -8.21 6.88 0.69
N HIS A 49 -6.95 6.49 0.63
CA HIS A 49 -5.83 7.35 1.02
C HIS A 49 -4.57 6.97 0.24
N CYS A 50 -3.55 7.77 0.40
CA CYS A 50 -2.17 7.45 -0.01
C CYS A 50 -1.29 7.46 1.23
N ASP A 51 -0.36 6.52 1.30
CA ASP A 51 0.62 6.49 2.38
C ASP A 51 1.53 7.72 2.30
N ARG A 52 1.83 8.32 3.46
CA ARG A 52 2.63 9.54 3.51
C ARG A 52 4.12 9.28 3.52
N ASP A 53 4.51 8.12 3.99
CA ASP A 53 5.90 7.73 4.17
C ASP A 53 6.60 7.39 2.85
N LEU A 54 7.84 6.91 2.92
CA LEU A 54 8.60 6.49 1.75
C LEU A 54 8.04 5.17 1.18
N ILE A 55 7.93 4.17 2.05
CA ILE A 55 7.35 2.86 1.74
C ILE A 55 6.56 2.34 2.93
N THR A 56 5.50 1.60 2.65
CA THR A 56 4.76 0.80 3.63
C THR A 56 4.89 -0.67 3.27
N ILE A 57 5.28 -1.49 4.23
CA ILE A 57 5.32 -2.94 4.08
C ILE A 57 4.13 -3.50 4.84
N LEU A 58 3.15 -3.99 4.10
CA LEU A 58 1.95 -4.59 4.66
C LEU A 58 2.09 -6.11 4.71
N LEU A 59 1.92 -6.68 5.89
CA LEU A 59 1.67 -8.12 6.07
C LEU A 59 0.16 -8.33 6.04
N PRO A 60 -0.42 -8.79 4.93
CA PRO A 60 -1.85 -9.00 4.84
C PRO A 60 -2.26 -10.24 5.67
N GLY A 61 -3.45 -10.19 6.25
CA GLY A 61 -4.09 -11.37 6.82
C GLY A 61 -4.54 -12.35 5.74
N ALA A 62 -5.14 -13.47 6.16
CA ALA A 62 -5.69 -14.46 5.24
C ALA A 62 -6.97 -13.98 4.52
N VAL A 63 -7.62 -12.96 5.06
CA VAL A 63 -8.87 -12.41 4.52
C VAL A 63 -8.55 -11.26 3.56
N PRO A 64 -8.96 -11.35 2.28
CA PRO A 64 -8.73 -10.28 1.33
C PRO A 64 -9.58 -9.05 1.67
N GLY A 65 -9.03 -7.87 1.50
CA GLY A 65 -9.73 -6.62 1.78
C GLY A 65 -9.03 -5.41 1.18
N LEU A 66 -7.81 -5.58 0.68
CA LEU A 66 -7.04 -4.52 0.06
C LEU A 66 -7.50 -4.28 -1.38
N GLU A 67 -7.78 -3.03 -1.70
CA GLU A 67 -8.03 -2.59 -3.06
C GLU A 67 -7.10 -1.42 -3.40
N VAL A 68 -6.66 -1.36 -4.63
CA VAL A 68 -5.79 -0.30 -5.13
C VAL A 68 -6.43 0.38 -6.34
N ALA A 69 -6.34 1.71 -6.41
CA ALA A 69 -6.83 2.46 -7.55
C ALA A 69 -5.78 2.44 -8.68
N TYR A 70 -6.19 2.01 -9.85
CA TYR A 70 -5.35 2.03 -11.04
C TYR A 70 -6.16 2.45 -12.27
N ARG A 71 -5.73 3.52 -12.93
CA ARG A 71 -6.37 4.06 -14.14
C ARG A 71 -7.88 4.33 -14.02
N GLY A 72 -8.33 4.70 -12.82
CA GLY A 72 -9.74 5.01 -12.55
C GLY A 72 -10.55 3.84 -11.99
N ASP A 73 -10.01 2.64 -11.98
CA ASP A 73 -10.66 1.44 -11.43
C ASP A 73 -10.06 1.03 -10.09
N TRP A 74 -10.86 0.35 -9.25
CA TRP A 74 -10.41 -0.28 -8.02
C TRP A 74 -10.10 -1.76 -8.28
N ILE A 75 -8.87 -2.15 -8.02
CA ILE A 75 -8.37 -3.51 -8.23
C ILE A 75 -8.19 -4.19 -6.89
N LYS A 76 -8.82 -5.35 -6.71
CA LYS A 76 -8.64 -6.17 -5.51
C LYS A 76 -7.28 -6.84 -5.52
N VAL A 77 -6.54 -6.67 -4.44
CA VAL A 77 -5.26 -7.35 -4.23
C VAL A 77 -5.52 -8.65 -3.47
N GLN A 78 -5.23 -9.77 -4.11
CA GLN A 78 -5.37 -11.07 -3.48
C GLN A 78 -4.18 -11.36 -2.56
N PRO A 79 -4.41 -11.77 -1.31
CA PRO A 79 -3.32 -12.18 -0.44
C PRO A 79 -2.56 -13.38 -1.03
N VAL A 80 -1.25 -13.29 -1.06
CA VAL A 80 -0.38 -14.41 -1.41
C VAL A 80 0.25 -14.94 -0.13
N PRO A 81 0.18 -16.25 0.15
CA PRO A 81 0.78 -16.82 1.35
C PRO A 81 2.27 -16.48 1.47
N ASN A 82 2.71 -16.17 2.67
CA ASN A 82 4.11 -15.83 2.97
C ASN A 82 4.70 -14.66 2.16
N SER A 83 3.87 -13.70 1.80
CA SER A 83 4.29 -12.51 1.07
C SER A 83 3.91 -11.22 1.81
N PHE A 84 4.60 -10.16 1.44
CA PHE A 84 4.26 -8.79 1.83
C PHE A 84 3.73 -8.03 0.62
N VAL A 85 2.85 -7.07 0.87
CA VAL A 85 2.53 -6.02 -0.10
C VAL A 85 3.42 -4.82 0.22
N VAL A 86 4.08 -4.30 -0.80
CA VAL A 86 4.92 -3.11 -0.66
C VAL A 86 4.25 -1.95 -1.38
N ASN A 87 3.87 -0.93 -0.62
CA ASN A 87 3.27 0.29 -1.14
C ASN A 87 4.30 1.41 -1.17
N PHE A 88 4.30 2.16 -2.24
CA PHE A 88 5.11 3.36 -2.35
C PHE A 88 4.34 4.56 -1.84
N GLY A 89 4.95 5.31 -0.94
CA GLY A 89 4.33 6.47 -0.35
C GLY A 89 4.62 7.76 -1.11
N LEU A 90 3.94 8.83 -0.72
CA LEU A 90 4.05 10.16 -1.33
C LEU A 90 5.48 10.71 -1.36
N GLN A 91 6.30 10.37 -0.37
CA GLN A 91 7.69 10.85 -0.32
C GLN A 91 8.54 10.29 -1.46
N LEU A 92 8.25 9.08 -1.91
CA LEU A 92 8.95 8.49 -3.04
C LEU A 92 8.47 9.11 -4.36
N GLU A 93 7.17 9.38 -4.49
CA GLU A 93 6.57 10.00 -5.66
C GLU A 93 7.12 11.41 -5.93
N VAL A 94 7.21 12.26 -4.89
CA VAL A 94 7.73 13.62 -5.01
C VAL A 94 9.20 13.66 -5.45
N ARG A 95 9.98 12.61 -5.17
CA ARG A 95 11.39 12.54 -5.54
C ARG A 95 11.63 12.08 -6.97
N ASP A 96 10.67 11.44 -7.59
CA ASP A 96 10.79 10.97 -8.98
C ASP A 96 9.46 11.07 -9.75
N ASP A 97 9.22 12.23 -10.33
CA ASP A 97 8.03 12.56 -11.13
C ASP A 97 7.80 11.62 -12.34
N ARG A 98 8.76 10.76 -12.66
CA ARG A 98 8.74 9.94 -13.88
C ARG A 98 8.19 8.53 -13.65
N ILE A 99 8.22 8.01 -12.43
CA ILE A 99 8.06 6.56 -12.20
C ILE A 99 6.77 6.20 -11.50
N PHE A 100 6.25 7.01 -10.59
CA PHE A 100 5.12 6.60 -9.76
C PHE A 100 3.94 7.56 -9.87
N ARG A 101 2.86 7.10 -10.49
CA ARG A 101 1.54 7.70 -10.30
C ARG A 101 0.97 7.13 -9.00
N LEU A 102 0.43 8.02 -8.17
CA LEU A 102 -0.18 7.73 -6.88
C LEU A 102 -1.01 6.46 -6.89
N LEU A 103 -0.57 5.49 -6.11
CA LEU A 103 -1.36 4.32 -5.80
C LEU A 103 -2.28 4.67 -4.62
N ARG A 104 -3.55 4.91 -4.88
CA ARG A 104 -4.55 5.06 -3.83
C ARG A 104 -4.95 3.69 -3.31
N ILE A 105 -4.99 3.56 -2.01
CA ILE A 105 -5.26 2.30 -1.31
C ILE A 105 -6.56 2.45 -0.54
N VAL A 106 -7.38 1.41 -0.55
CA VAL A 106 -8.58 1.25 0.28
C VAL A 106 -8.52 -0.09 0.97
N LEU A 107 -8.88 -0.13 2.22
CA LEU A 107 -9.13 -1.37 2.93
C LEU A 107 -10.64 -1.58 3.13
N SER A 108 -11.16 -2.63 2.53
CA SER A 108 -12.54 -3.07 2.74
C SER A 108 -12.68 -3.83 4.05
N CYS A 109 -13.70 -3.53 4.82
CA CYS A 109 -13.91 -4.09 6.16
C CYS A 109 -14.30 -5.57 6.17
N CYS A 110 -14.78 -6.14 5.07
CA CYS A 110 -15.30 -7.51 5.04
C CYS A 110 -15.15 -8.17 3.68
N SER A 111 -14.70 -9.40 3.69
CA SER A 111 -14.77 -10.30 2.55
C SER A 111 -16.21 -10.80 2.34
N GLY A 112 -17.00 -9.99 1.65
CA GLY A 112 -18.29 -10.40 1.10
C GLY A 112 -18.32 -10.05 -0.38
N PRO A 113 -19.07 -10.78 -1.23
CA PRO A 113 -19.06 -10.60 -2.68
C PRO A 113 -19.87 -9.38 -3.13
N HIS A 114 -19.71 -8.21 -2.52
CA HIS A 114 -20.53 -7.08 -2.90
C HIS A 114 -19.79 -5.75 -2.96
N SER A 115 -19.77 -5.28 -4.22
CA SER A 115 -20.00 -3.88 -4.58
C SER A 115 -18.94 -2.87 -4.15
N ALA A 116 -17.99 -2.67 -5.05
CA ALA A 116 -17.38 -1.37 -5.20
C ALA A 116 -18.49 -0.31 -5.37
N ARG A 117 -18.84 0.43 -4.32
CA ARG A 117 -19.59 1.66 -4.48
C ARG A 117 -18.62 2.72 -4.96
N ARG A 118 -18.85 3.17 -6.17
CA ARG A 118 -18.24 4.38 -6.72
C ARG A 118 -18.68 5.56 -5.85
N LEU A 119 -17.72 6.32 -5.36
CA LEU A 119 -17.93 7.69 -4.93
C LEU A 119 -17.56 8.60 -6.08
#